data_5688a59acad04ed3341ce564939dc9da
#
_entry.id   5688a59acad04ed3341ce564939dc9da
#
_cell.length_a   1.000
_cell.length_b   1.000
_cell.length_c   1.000
_cell.angle_alpha   90.00
_cell.angle_beta   90.00
_cell.angle_gamma   90.00
#
_symmetry.space_group_name_H-M   'P 1'
#
loop_
_entity.id
_entity.type
_entity.pdbx_description
1 polymer ?
#
loop_
_entity_poly.entity_id
_entity_poly.type
_entity_poly.pdbx_seq_one_letter_code
_entity_poly.pdbx_strand_id
1 'polypeptide(L)'
;MSDAFTIYLRNEESVLLMQRADGVADFPGAWDGIYGIGDPEDLDAVVARITEVTGIEAENLQFVRSGDARGLAFGNRLNDVTPMLFVSSVNEVDARGLYKSFEWVDPGNIGTKEYATPQLSDMYGDVASYLYILKTSIGQEQNVAKEIQARLSGTGSLKDIQDEIYGVLSPHFMRGYIFVEASALHHVEKLIGRVGVSTTPMKNLSLIHI
;
A
#
# COMPACT_ATOMS: atom_id res chain seq x y z
N MET A 1 -2.97 -25.21 6.45
CA MET A 1 -2.73 -23.78 6.54
C MET A 1 -4.10 -23.14 6.58
N SER A 2 -4.33 -22.17 7.40
CA SER A 2 -5.58 -21.38 7.36
C SER A 2 -5.27 -20.04 6.73
N ASP A 3 -6.18 -19.59 5.87
CA ASP A 3 -6.08 -18.30 5.24
C ASP A 3 -6.31 -17.20 6.28
N ALA A 4 -5.54 -16.15 6.18
CA ALA A 4 -5.61 -14.99 7.04
C ALA A 4 -5.25 -13.74 6.23
N PHE A 5 -5.54 -12.58 6.78
CA PHE A 5 -5.19 -11.30 6.16
C PHE A 5 -4.71 -10.29 7.20
N THR A 6 -3.89 -9.36 6.76
CA THR A 6 -3.54 -8.17 7.53
C THR A 6 -3.89 -6.94 6.72
N ILE A 7 -4.60 -6.00 7.33
CA ILE A 7 -5.12 -4.82 6.65
C ILE A 7 -4.32 -3.60 7.13
N TYR A 8 -3.84 -2.84 6.16
CA TYR A 8 -3.27 -1.52 6.37
C TYR A 8 -4.31 -0.50 5.93
N LEU A 9 -4.74 0.33 6.86
CA LEU A 9 -5.74 1.36 6.61
C LEU A 9 -5.05 2.70 6.48
N ARG A 10 -5.21 3.36 5.33
CA ARG A 10 -4.69 4.71 5.10
C ARG A 10 -5.76 5.75 5.32
N ASN A 11 -5.36 6.85 5.94
CA ASN A 11 -6.12 8.09 5.91
C ASN A 11 -5.12 9.22 5.59
N GLU A 12 -5.37 9.95 4.51
CA GLU A 12 -4.43 10.94 3.97
C GLU A 12 -3.01 10.35 3.81
N GLU A 13 -2.02 10.89 4.51
CA GLU A 13 -0.61 10.49 4.46
C GLU A 13 -0.22 9.45 5.49
N SER A 14 -1.16 9.09 6.39
CA SER A 14 -0.87 8.22 7.53
C SER A 14 -1.44 6.82 7.35
N VAL A 15 -0.81 5.87 8.01
CA VAL A 15 -1.24 4.47 8.09
C VAL A 15 -1.59 4.13 9.52
N LEU A 16 -2.73 3.47 9.72
CA LEU A 16 -3.17 2.99 11.01
C LEU A 16 -2.36 1.76 11.42
N LEU A 17 -1.71 1.85 12.56
CA LEU A 17 -1.18 0.70 13.29
C LEU A 17 -1.99 0.49 14.56
N MET A 18 -2.28 -0.77 14.84
CA MET A 18 -3.02 -1.21 16.00
C MET A 18 -2.08 -1.90 17.00
N GLN A 19 -2.16 -1.57 18.28
CA GLN A 19 -1.39 -2.25 19.31
C GLN A 19 -2.20 -3.38 19.91
N ARG A 20 -1.69 -4.61 19.80
CA ARG A 20 -2.33 -5.81 20.35
C ARG A 20 -2.50 -5.70 21.87
N ALA A 21 -3.59 -6.24 22.38
CA ALA A 21 -3.82 -6.30 23.82
C ALA A 21 -2.80 -7.24 24.51
N ASP A 22 -2.54 -7.01 25.81
CA ASP A 22 -1.54 -7.81 26.55
C ASP A 22 -2.01 -9.24 26.83
N GLY A 23 -3.33 -9.50 26.74
CA GLY A 23 -3.93 -10.81 26.98
C GLY A 23 -4.10 -11.70 25.74
N VAL A 24 -3.65 -11.26 24.56
CA VAL A 24 -3.73 -12.09 23.35
C VAL A 24 -2.63 -13.15 23.33
N ALA A 25 -2.92 -14.31 22.70
CA ALA A 25 -1.98 -15.43 22.68
C ALA A 25 -0.73 -15.16 21.83
N ASP A 26 -0.91 -14.45 20.71
CA ASP A 26 0.17 -14.22 19.75
C ASP A 26 0.60 -12.75 19.78
N PHE A 27 1.89 -12.51 20.00
CA PHE A 27 2.52 -11.18 20.00
C PHE A 27 1.79 -10.14 20.90
N PRO A 28 1.56 -10.42 22.22
CA PRO A 28 0.88 -9.49 23.10
C PRO A 28 1.64 -8.15 23.18
N GLY A 29 0.93 -7.05 23.06
CA GLY A 29 1.49 -5.69 23.09
C GLY A 29 2.22 -5.23 21.82
N ALA A 30 2.37 -6.09 20.81
CA ALA A 30 3.05 -5.71 19.57
C ALA A 30 2.20 -4.79 18.71
N TRP A 31 2.87 -3.94 17.92
CA TRP A 31 2.25 -3.18 16.85
C TRP A 31 2.01 -4.05 15.62
N ASP A 32 0.85 -3.87 14.99
CA ASP A 32 0.39 -4.68 13.86
C ASP A 32 -0.51 -3.84 12.94
N GLY A 33 -0.79 -4.37 11.73
CA GLY A 33 -1.98 -4.00 10.98
C GLY A 33 -3.25 -4.58 11.63
N ILE A 34 -4.39 -4.47 10.98
CA ILE A 34 -5.62 -5.14 11.42
C ILE A 34 -5.59 -6.58 10.94
N TYR A 35 -5.39 -7.51 11.85
CA TYR A 35 -5.31 -8.94 11.55
C TYR A 35 -6.70 -9.60 11.58
N GLY A 36 -6.95 -10.48 10.60
CA GLY A 36 -8.14 -11.31 10.53
C GLY A 36 -7.83 -12.73 10.06
N ILE A 37 -8.70 -13.68 10.41
CA ILE A 37 -8.67 -15.07 9.93
C ILE A 37 -9.85 -15.25 9.00
N GLY A 38 -9.62 -15.78 7.80
CA GLY A 38 -10.64 -16.03 6.79
C GLY A 38 -10.10 -15.77 5.38
N ASP A 39 -10.98 -15.93 4.42
CA ASP A 39 -10.69 -15.73 3.01
C ASP A 39 -10.47 -14.22 2.72
N PRO A 40 -9.28 -13.81 2.24
CA PRO A 40 -9.02 -12.41 1.86
C PRO A 40 -9.84 -11.96 0.64
N GLU A 41 -10.41 -12.87 -0.15
CA GLU A 41 -11.27 -12.53 -1.29
C GLU A 41 -12.71 -12.19 -0.85
N ASP A 42 -13.12 -12.58 0.36
CA ASP A 42 -14.39 -12.17 0.97
C ASP A 42 -14.28 -10.75 1.55
N LEU A 43 -14.39 -9.76 0.67
CA LEU A 43 -14.26 -8.35 1.05
C LEU A 43 -15.32 -7.90 2.07
N ASP A 44 -16.50 -8.51 2.09
CA ASP A 44 -17.53 -8.17 3.08
C ASP A 44 -17.09 -8.60 4.48
N ALA A 45 -16.51 -9.79 4.60
CA ALA A 45 -15.95 -10.29 5.87
C ALA A 45 -14.71 -9.45 6.30
N VAL A 46 -13.86 -9.05 5.34
CA VAL A 46 -12.71 -8.18 5.62
C VAL A 46 -13.16 -6.81 6.12
N VAL A 47 -14.13 -6.16 5.47
CA VAL A 47 -14.70 -4.87 5.90
C VAL A 47 -15.37 -5.00 7.26
N ALA A 48 -16.14 -6.06 7.49
CA ALA A 48 -16.75 -6.32 8.80
C ALA A 48 -15.69 -6.42 9.91
N ARG A 49 -14.54 -7.02 9.61
CA ARG A 49 -13.41 -7.09 10.55
C ARG A 49 -12.82 -5.72 10.86
N ILE A 50 -12.67 -4.83 9.86
CA ILE A 50 -12.23 -3.46 10.12
C ILE A 50 -13.21 -2.75 11.06
N THR A 51 -14.51 -2.77 10.71
CA THR A 51 -15.56 -2.14 11.52
C THR A 51 -15.59 -2.67 12.94
N GLU A 52 -15.47 -3.99 13.12
CA GLU A 52 -15.46 -4.64 14.45
C GLU A 52 -14.37 -4.07 15.36
N VAL A 53 -13.15 -3.89 14.85
CA VAL A 53 -11.99 -3.56 15.70
C VAL A 53 -11.65 -2.08 15.74
N THR A 54 -12.16 -1.27 14.80
CA THR A 54 -11.89 0.17 14.71
C THR A 54 -13.11 1.05 14.95
N GLY A 55 -14.33 0.49 14.81
CA GLY A 55 -15.56 1.26 14.80
C GLY A 55 -15.80 2.10 13.54
N ILE A 56 -14.93 1.98 12.52
CA ILE A 56 -15.10 2.70 11.24
C ILE A 56 -16.15 1.98 10.40
N GLU A 57 -17.20 2.68 10.00
CA GLU A 57 -18.29 2.12 9.21
C GLU A 57 -17.85 1.84 7.75
N ALA A 58 -18.46 0.80 7.15
CA ALA A 58 -18.13 0.32 5.81
C ALA A 58 -18.16 1.39 4.72
N GLU A 59 -19.08 2.35 4.82
CA GLU A 59 -19.23 3.46 3.86
C GLU A 59 -18.03 4.41 3.81
N ASN A 60 -17.20 4.40 4.87
CA ASN A 60 -15.97 5.18 4.96
C ASN A 60 -14.74 4.40 4.49
N LEU A 61 -14.91 3.17 4.02
CA LEU A 61 -13.82 2.28 3.64
C LEU A 61 -13.83 2.01 2.14
N GLN A 62 -12.66 2.09 1.53
CA GLN A 62 -12.46 1.73 0.14
C GLN A 62 -11.28 0.76 0.02
N PHE A 63 -11.55 -0.42 -0.56
CA PHE A 63 -10.49 -1.36 -0.93
C PHE A 63 -9.64 -0.80 -2.05
N VAL A 64 -8.31 -0.92 -1.94
CA VAL A 64 -7.36 -0.46 -2.94
C VAL A 64 -6.74 -1.65 -3.66
N ARG A 65 -6.06 -2.53 -2.89
CA ARG A 65 -5.39 -3.72 -3.45
C ARG A 65 -5.03 -4.73 -2.36
N SER A 66 -4.66 -5.93 -2.79
CA SER A 66 -3.97 -6.94 -1.98
C SER A 66 -2.58 -7.21 -2.57
N GLY A 67 -1.65 -7.65 -1.72
CA GLY A 67 -0.36 -8.18 -2.11
C GLY A 67 -0.36 -9.70 -2.09
N ASP A 68 0.82 -10.29 -2.30
CA ASP A 68 1.01 -11.74 -2.27
C ASP A 68 0.91 -12.29 -0.84
N ALA A 69 0.30 -13.46 -0.69
CA ALA A 69 0.22 -14.14 0.59
C ALA A 69 1.61 -14.57 1.07
N ARG A 70 1.88 -14.38 2.36
CA ARG A 70 3.14 -14.78 3.02
C ARG A 70 2.88 -15.71 4.18
N GLY A 71 3.69 -16.75 4.28
CA GLY A 71 3.67 -17.66 5.44
C GLY A 71 4.14 -16.95 6.70
N LEU A 72 3.27 -16.79 7.69
CA LEU A 72 3.60 -16.26 9.01
C LEU A 72 3.35 -17.32 10.09
N ALA A 73 4.35 -17.49 10.98
CA ALA A 73 4.23 -18.35 12.14
C ALA A 73 3.60 -17.59 13.33
N PHE A 74 2.45 -18.07 13.78
CA PHE A 74 1.80 -17.64 15.02
C PHE A 74 1.87 -18.82 16.01
N GLY A 75 2.81 -18.76 16.94
CA GLY A 75 3.10 -19.88 17.80
C GLY A 75 3.47 -21.14 17.00
N ASN A 76 2.66 -22.21 17.12
CA ASN A 76 2.83 -23.47 16.39
C ASN A 76 1.99 -23.54 15.09
N ARG A 77 1.33 -22.47 14.69
CA ARG A 77 0.52 -22.42 13.47
C ARG A 77 1.23 -21.62 12.40
N LEU A 78 1.18 -22.12 11.17
CA LEU A 78 1.58 -21.39 9.98
C LEU A 78 0.31 -20.98 9.24
N ASN A 79 0.15 -19.68 9.06
CA ASN A 79 -0.96 -19.08 8.29
C ASN A 79 -0.39 -18.44 7.03
N ASP A 80 -1.11 -18.56 5.93
CA ASP A 80 -0.88 -17.74 4.75
C ASP A 80 -1.61 -16.41 4.95
N VAL A 81 -0.86 -15.34 5.11
CA VAL A 81 -1.39 -14.01 5.43
C VAL A 81 -1.27 -13.12 4.21
N THR A 82 -2.40 -12.65 3.70
CA THR A 82 -2.48 -11.72 2.58
C THR A 82 -2.51 -10.30 3.10
N PRO A 83 -1.54 -9.44 2.74
CA PRO A 83 -1.59 -8.03 3.05
C PRO A 83 -2.62 -7.32 2.17
N MET A 84 -3.39 -6.42 2.75
CA MET A 84 -4.45 -5.68 2.08
C MET A 84 -4.37 -4.20 2.41
N LEU A 85 -4.59 -3.35 1.43
CA LEU A 85 -4.64 -1.90 1.60
C LEU A 85 -6.06 -1.40 1.42
N PHE A 86 -6.52 -0.66 2.39
CA PHE A 86 -7.76 0.11 2.34
C PHE A 86 -7.48 1.60 2.59
N VAL A 87 -8.37 2.45 2.11
CA VAL A 87 -8.40 3.88 2.44
C VAL A 87 -9.63 4.15 3.29
N SER A 88 -9.46 4.94 4.35
CA SER A 88 -10.55 5.47 5.16
C SER A 88 -10.74 6.96 4.89
N SER A 89 -11.99 7.39 4.78
CA SER A 89 -12.34 8.81 4.71
C SER A 89 -12.37 9.51 6.09
N VAL A 90 -12.26 8.73 7.17
CA VAL A 90 -12.27 9.20 8.56
C VAL A 90 -11.05 8.67 9.31
N ASN A 91 -10.64 9.36 10.37
CA ASN A 91 -9.47 8.99 11.19
C ASN A 91 -9.83 8.73 12.67
N GLU A 92 -11.10 8.86 13.06
CA GLU A 92 -11.56 8.46 14.37
C GLU A 92 -11.59 6.93 14.46
N VAL A 93 -10.87 6.40 15.45
CA VAL A 93 -10.75 4.97 15.71
C VAL A 93 -11.09 4.69 17.18
N ASP A 94 -11.87 3.64 17.39
CA ASP A 94 -12.15 3.09 18.70
C ASP A 94 -11.55 1.67 18.76
N ALA A 95 -10.34 1.54 19.29
CA ALA A 95 -9.64 0.26 19.34
C ALA A 95 -10.36 -0.75 20.22
N ARG A 96 -10.74 -1.90 19.65
CA ARG A 96 -11.57 -2.93 20.30
C ARG A 96 -10.99 -4.34 20.08
N GLY A 97 -11.55 -5.29 20.82
CA GLY A 97 -11.28 -6.71 20.62
C GLY A 97 -9.84 -7.09 20.92
N LEU A 98 -9.09 -7.44 19.89
CA LEU A 98 -7.68 -7.85 20.01
C LEU A 98 -6.72 -6.69 20.29
N TYR A 99 -7.19 -5.45 20.24
CA TYR A 99 -6.35 -4.26 20.30
C TYR A 99 -6.69 -3.39 21.50
N LYS A 100 -5.64 -2.81 22.12
CA LYS A 100 -5.74 -1.93 23.28
C LYS A 100 -5.54 -0.46 22.95
N SER A 101 -4.87 -0.17 21.83
CA SER A 101 -4.60 1.20 21.36
C SER A 101 -4.31 1.21 19.86
N PHE A 102 -4.21 2.40 19.30
CA PHE A 102 -3.88 2.64 17.91
C PHE A 102 -2.99 3.87 17.76
N GLU A 103 -2.38 3.98 16.59
CA GLU A 103 -1.61 5.16 16.20
C GLU A 103 -1.67 5.33 14.68
N TRP A 104 -1.93 6.55 14.23
CA TRP A 104 -1.72 6.93 12.84
C TRP A 104 -0.27 7.34 12.65
N VAL A 105 0.48 6.62 11.82
CA VAL A 105 1.92 6.81 11.64
C VAL A 105 2.23 7.20 10.20
N ASP A 106 3.29 7.99 10.03
CA ASP A 106 3.90 8.16 8.71
C ASP A 106 4.38 6.80 8.18
N PRO A 107 4.09 6.43 6.92
CA PRO A 107 4.52 5.16 6.34
C PRO A 107 6.02 4.86 6.48
N GLY A 108 6.86 5.89 6.41
CA GLY A 108 8.31 5.76 6.59
C GLY A 108 8.71 5.32 8.01
N ASN A 109 7.82 5.47 8.99
CA ASN A 109 8.07 5.15 10.39
C ASN A 109 7.53 3.76 10.80
N ILE A 110 6.88 3.01 9.91
CA ILE A 110 6.36 1.67 10.23
C ILE A 110 7.48 0.75 10.71
N GLY A 111 8.62 0.74 10.01
CA GLY A 111 9.78 -0.09 10.35
C GLY A 111 10.54 0.33 11.61
N THR A 112 10.21 1.48 12.21
CA THR A 112 10.87 1.98 13.42
C THR A 112 10.16 1.60 14.71
N LYS A 113 9.01 0.93 14.63
CA LYS A 113 8.28 0.48 15.82
C LYS A 113 9.09 -0.57 16.58
N GLU A 114 9.40 -0.29 17.86
CA GLU A 114 10.29 -1.11 18.67
C GLU A 114 9.77 -2.55 18.90
N TYR A 115 8.45 -2.72 18.98
CA TYR A 115 7.85 -4.03 19.16
C TYR A 115 6.69 -4.18 18.19
N ALA A 116 6.96 -4.81 17.08
CA ALA A 116 6.01 -5.07 16.00
C ALA A 116 5.89 -6.57 15.71
N THR A 117 4.79 -6.96 15.08
CA THR A 117 4.65 -8.31 14.54
C THR A 117 5.70 -8.56 13.46
N PRO A 118 6.16 -9.82 13.28
CA PRO A 118 7.11 -10.14 12.23
C PRO A 118 6.59 -9.71 10.86
N GLN A 119 7.49 -9.16 10.03
CA GLN A 119 7.21 -8.75 8.64
C GLN A 119 6.19 -7.60 8.50
N LEU A 120 5.84 -6.86 9.57
CA LEU A 120 4.91 -5.72 9.49
C LEU A 120 5.28 -4.74 8.37
N SER A 121 6.54 -4.31 8.33
CA SER A 121 7.05 -3.36 7.33
C SER A 121 7.09 -3.96 5.92
N ASP A 122 7.50 -5.22 5.80
CA ASP A 122 7.60 -5.89 4.50
C ASP A 122 6.22 -6.12 3.88
N MET A 123 5.25 -6.56 4.70
CA MET A 123 3.88 -6.76 4.25
C MET A 123 3.18 -5.44 3.88
N TYR A 124 3.48 -4.35 4.61
CA TYR A 124 3.03 -3.02 4.18
C TYR A 124 3.67 -2.63 2.85
N GLY A 125 4.97 -2.91 2.68
CA GLY A 125 5.69 -2.65 1.44
C GLY A 125 5.07 -3.32 0.21
N ASP A 126 4.50 -4.52 0.37
CA ASP A 126 3.85 -5.26 -0.73
C ASP A 126 2.55 -4.60 -1.24
N VAL A 127 1.89 -3.80 -0.40
CA VAL A 127 0.65 -3.09 -0.77
C VAL A 127 0.81 -1.58 -0.87
N ALA A 128 1.92 -1.04 -0.41
CA ALA A 128 2.21 0.38 -0.49
C ALA A 128 2.36 0.84 -1.94
N SER A 129 1.98 2.08 -2.20
CA SER A 129 2.25 2.75 -3.45
C SER A 129 2.69 4.18 -3.22
N TYR A 130 3.46 4.68 -4.17
CA TYR A 130 3.99 6.03 -4.15
C TYR A 130 3.69 6.71 -5.48
N LEU A 131 3.37 8.00 -5.42
CA LEU A 131 3.16 8.81 -6.62
C LEU A 131 4.48 9.48 -7.01
N TYR A 132 4.95 9.17 -8.20
CA TYR A 132 6.18 9.74 -8.78
C TYR A 132 5.83 10.76 -9.86
N ILE A 133 6.55 11.87 -9.87
CA ILE A 133 6.37 12.93 -10.86
C ILE A 133 7.49 12.87 -11.87
N LEU A 134 7.14 12.66 -13.13
CA LEU A 134 8.06 12.70 -14.26
C LEU A 134 7.95 14.05 -14.94
N LYS A 135 9.07 14.71 -15.19
CA LYS A 135 9.13 15.94 -15.98
C LYS A 135 9.41 15.61 -17.43
N THR A 136 8.60 16.14 -18.33
CA THR A 136 8.79 16.02 -19.79
C THR A 136 8.73 17.39 -20.46
N SER A 137 9.02 17.44 -21.77
CA SER A 137 8.84 18.67 -22.56
C SER A 137 7.35 19.02 -22.67
N ILE A 138 7.04 20.30 -22.52
CA ILE A 138 5.66 20.81 -22.65
C ILE A 138 5.12 20.44 -24.04
N GLY A 139 3.94 19.82 -24.04
CA GLY A 139 3.26 19.34 -25.25
C GLY A 139 3.61 17.90 -25.65
N GLN A 140 4.53 17.22 -24.91
CA GLN A 140 4.86 15.81 -25.12
C GLN A 140 4.21 14.87 -24.10
N GLU A 141 3.48 15.39 -23.15
CA GLU A 141 2.93 14.64 -21.99
C GLU A 141 2.10 13.44 -22.45
N GLN A 142 1.19 13.68 -23.40
CA GLN A 142 0.31 12.63 -23.95
C GLN A 142 1.08 11.55 -24.73
N ASN A 143 2.11 11.96 -25.49
CA ASN A 143 2.94 11.04 -26.26
C ASN A 143 3.76 10.14 -25.32
N VAL A 144 4.36 10.73 -24.29
CA VAL A 144 5.14 9.99 -23.28
C VAL A 144 4.24 9.06 -22.47
N ALA A 145 3.07 9.52 -22.04
CA ALA A 145 2.12 8.68 -21.32
C ALA A 145 1.66 7.48 -22.15
N LYS A 146 1.36 7.68 -23.45
CA LYS A 146 1.02 6.58 -24.37
C LYS A 146 2.19 5.63 -24.60
N GLU A 147 3.42 6.14 -24.70
CA GLU A 147 4.61 5.30 -24.84
C GLU A 147 4.82 4.43 -23.59
N ILE A 148 4.68 5.01 -22.39
CA ILE A 148 4.73 4.29 -21.12
C ILE A 148 3.68 3.18 -21.12
N GLN A 149 2.44 3.51 -21.43
CA GLN A 149 1.33 2.55 -21.46
C GLN A 149 1.56 1.43 -22.49
N ALA A 150 2.06 1.76 -23.68
CA ALA A 150 2.37 0.76 -24.70
C ALA A 150 3.49 -0.20 -24.26
N ARG A 151 4.48 0.29 -23.52
CA ARG A 151 5.55 -0.54 -22.95
C ARG A 151 5.05 -1.48 -21.86
N LEU A 152 4.18 -1.00 -20.98
CA LEU A 152 3.56 -1.83 -19.93
C LEU A 152 2.63 -2.90 -20.52
N SER A 153 1.95 -2.60 -21.63
CA SER A 153 1.05 -3.56 -22.30
C SER A 153 1.78 -4.55 -23.22
N GLY A 154 3.07 -4.36 -23.44
CA GLY A 154 3.87 -5.18 -24.38
C GLY A 154 4.40 -6.47 -23.72
N THR A 155 4.72 -7.46 -24.56
CA THR A 155 5.34 -8.73 -24.14
C THR A 155 6.86 -8.64 -23.93
N GLY A 156 7.38 -7.45 -23.77
CA GLY A 156 8.83 -7.16 -23.74
C GLY A 156 9.50 -7.25 -22.37
N SER A 157 10.67 -6.60 -22.29
CA SER A 157 11.59 -6.63 -21.15
C SER A 157 11.10 -5.94 -19.86
N LEU A 158 9.88 -5.45 -19.82
CA LEU A 158 9.27 -4.78 -18.66
C LEU A 158 8.17 -5.62 -17.98
N LYS A 159 8.03 -6.89 -18.39
CA LYS A 159 7.02 -7.78 -17.83
C LYS A 159 7.17 -7.96 -16.30
N ASP A 160 8.39 -7.92 -15.82
CA ASP A 160 8.73 -8.06 -14.40
C ASP A 160 8.39 -6.84 -13.52
N ILE A 161 8.04 -5.70 -14.13
CA ILE A 161 7.60 -4.51 -13.40
C ILE A 161 6.17 -4.09 -13.77
N GLN A 162 5.50 -4.86 -14.60
CA GLN A 162 4.16 -4.51 -15.07
C GLN A 162 3.18 -4.43 -13.91
N ASP A 163 3.27 -5.37 -12.99
CA ASP A 163 2.41 -5.45 -11.80
C ASP A 163 2.83 -4.46 -10.69
N GLU A 164 3.99 -3.79 -10.87
CA GLU A 164 4.54 -2.82 -9.92
C GLU A 164 4.23 -1.35 -10.30
N ILE A 165 3.64 -1.13 -11.48
CA ILE A 165 3.20 0.18 -11.97
C ILE A 165 1.67 0.18 -11.99
N TYR A 166 1.07 0.92 -11.06
CA TYR A 166 -0.36 0.88 -10.83
C TYR A 166 -1.15 1.88 -11.65
N GLY A 167 -0.52 2.98 -12.05
CA GLY A 167 -1.20 4.00 -12.84
C GLY A 167 -0.25 5.00 -13.50
N VAL A 168 -0.72 5.57 -14.60
CA VAL A 168 -0.04 6.67 -15.31
C VAL A 168 -1.07 7.73 -15.64
N LEU A 169 -0.85 8.96 -15.15
CA LEU A 169 -1.76 10.08 -15.33
C LEU A 169 -1.03 11.28 -15.95
N SER A 170 -1.62 11.86 -16.98
CA SER A 170 -1.17 13.11 -17.63
C SER A 170 -2.27 14.14 -17.56
N PRO A 171 -2.35 14.95 -16.48
CA PRO A 171 -3.41 15.93 -16.30
C PRO A 171 -3.20 17.14 -17.22
N HIS A 172 -4.25 17.56 -17.92
CA HIS A 172 -4.18 18.66 -18.90
C HIS A 172 -3.76 20.01 -18.31
N PHE A 173 -4.03 20.22 -17.02
CA PHE A 173 -3.73 21.46 -16.31
C PHE A 173 -2.28 21.55 -15.77
N MET A 174 -1.54 20.42 -15.75
CA MET A 174 -0.14 20.36 -15.29
C MET A 174 0.79 20.06 -16.45
N ARG A 175 1.07 21.11 -17.24
CA ARG A 175 1.91 20.97 -18.44
C ARG A 175 3.36 20.65 -18.11
N GLY A 176 3.94 19.69 -18.83
CA GLY A 176 5.30 19.22 -18.63
C GLY A 176 5.44 18.17 -17.52
N TYR A 177 4.33 17.66 -16.96
CA TYR A 177 4.36 16.66 -15.90
C TYR A 177 3.48 15.45 -16.20
N ILE A 178 3.98 14.29 -15.79
CA ILE A 178 3.28 13.01 -15.82
C ILE A 178 3.42 12.40 -14.43
N PHE A 179 2.35 11.82 -13.93
CA PHE A 179 2.32 11.14 -12.64
C PHE A 179 2.31 9.64 -12.87
N VAL A 180 3.14 8.93 -12.13
CA VAL A 180 3.23 7.46 -12.17
C VAL A 180 3.07 6.96 -10.75
N GLU A 181 2.06 6.12 -10.53
CA GLU A 181 1.89 5.40 -9.29
C GLU A 181 2.60 4.05 -9.39
N ALA A 182 3.50 3.76 -8.46
CA ALA A 182 4.30 2.54 -8.44
C ALA A 182 4.64 2.11 -7.01
N SER A 183 5.00 0.83 -6.85
CA SER A 183 5.45 0.27 -5.58
C SER A 183 6.78 0.86 -5.11
N ALA A 184 7.70 1.17 -6.04
CA ALA A 184 9.02 1.72 -5.71
C ALA A 184 9.62 2.56 -6.85
N LEU A 185 10.54 3.46 -6.48
CA LEU A 185 11.22 4.35 -7.43
C LEU A 185 11.98 3.60 -8.53
N HIS A 186 12.66 2.51 -8.20
CA HIS A 186 13.48 1.76 -9.17
C HIS A 186 12.63 1.12 -10.27
N HIS A 187 11.36 0.83 -10.04
CA HIS A 187 10.42 0.38 -11.08
C HIS A 187 10.12 1.50 -12.06
N VAL A 188 9.94 2.73 -11.55
CA VAL A 188 9.77 3.92 -12.40
C VAL A 188 11.04 4.21 -13.19
N GLU A 189 12.21 4.15 -12.57
CA GLU A 189 13.50 4.32 -13.26
C GLU A 189 13.70 3.29 -14.38
N LYS A 190 13.35 2.03 -14.13
CA LYS A 190 13.42 0.98 -15.13
C LYS A 190 12.43 1.22 -16.28
N LEU A 191 11.22 1.70 -15.96
CA LEU A 191 10.20 2.07 -16.93
C LEU A 191 10.69 3.18 -17.89
N ILE A 192 11.33 4.23 -17.37
CA ILE A 192 11.77 5.39 -18.13
C ILE A 192 13.18 5.23 -18.75
N GLY A 193 14.02 4.35 -18.20
CA GLY A 193 15.46 4.20 -18.57
C GLY A 193 15.76 3.86 -20.03
N ARG A 194 14.74 3.64 -20.87
CA ARG A 194 14.83 3.45 -22.32
C ARG A 194 13.90 4.38 -23.11
N VAL A 195 13.26 5.33 -22.44
CA VAL A 195 12.48 6.38 -23.12
C VAL A 195 13.47 7.43 -23.56
N GLY A 196 13.56 7.73 -24.86
CA GLY A 196 14.40 8.79 -25.42
C GLY A 196 13.97 10.22 -25.02
N VAL A 197 13.39 10.35 -23.84
CA VAL A 197 12.95 11.60 -23.24
C VAL A 197 13.92 11.92 -22.12
N SER A 198 14.49 13.12 -22.15
CA SER A 198 15.29 13.66 -21.04
C SER A 198 14.39 13.84 -19.81
N THR A 199 14.18 12.76 -19.09
CA THR A 199 13.51 12.77 -17.80
C THR A 199 14.60 12.97 -16.76
N THR A 200 14.70 14.15 -16.21
CA THR A 200 15.51 14.38 -15.01
C THR A 200 14.62 13.97 -13.83
N PRO A 201 14.91 12.85 -13.14
CA PRO A 201 14.19 12.56 -11.92
C PRO A 201 14.47 13.70 -10.94
N MET A 202 13.43 14.35 -10.47
CA MET A 202 13.58 15.34 -9.41
C MET A 202 14.02 14.62 -8.15
N LYS A 203 15.26 14.86 -7.71
CA LYS A 203 15.89 14.23 -6.54
C LYS A 203 15.25 14.58 -5.19
N ASN A 204 14.23 15.41 -5.17
CA ASN A 204 13.44 15.74 -3.97
C ASN A 204 11.95 15.63 -4.34
N LEU A 205 11.49 14.41 -4.40
CA LEU A 205 10.05 14.14 -4.42
C LEU A 205 9.52 14.32 -3.01
N SER A 206 9.08 15.52 -2.67
CA SER A 206 7.99 15.65 -1.73
C SER A 206 6.82 14.89 -2.35
N LEU A 207 6.31 13.90 -1.64
CA LEU A 207 5.03 13.29 -1.95
C LEU A 207 4.02 14.43 -2.00
N ILE A 208 3.63 14.84 -3.22
CA ILE A 208 2.47 15.71 -3.37
C ILE A 208 1.29 14.75 -3.31
N HIS A 209 0.70 14.66 -2.15
CA HIS A 209 -0.57 14.00 -1.97
C HIS A 209 -1.65 14.88 -2.61
N ILE A 210 -2.41 14.30 -3.52
CA ILE A 210 -3.65 14.88 -4.03
C ILE A 210 -4.80 14.12 -3.39
#